data_6f656d6b6164e9cddaebdaa977a46fe0
#
_entry.id   6f656d6b6164e9cddaebdaa977a46fe0
#
_cell.length_a   1.000
_cell.length_b   1.000
_cell.length_c   1.000
_cell.angle_alpha   90.00
_cell.angle_beta   90.00
_cell.angle_gamma   90.00
#
_symmetry.space_group_name_H-M   'P 1'
#
loop_
_entity.id
_entity.type
_entity.pdbx_description
1 polymer ?
#
loop_
_entity_poly.entity_id
_entity_poly.type
_entity_poly.pdbx_seq_one_letter_code
_entity_poly.pdbx_strand_id
1 'polypeptide(L)'
;MQLLQQHQVVLFEPAIQVGNFFIRIDILIKNGNHFELIEVKAKSYDSRAPDIESKRGDISNGMLPYLQDVAFQKWVLQQAFPLANIATFLMMPDKAQALEVDGINQIFKINGRSDIEINNPKLLNLQSLAEKLLTKVNVDKYVEEILARPFEYSGGEGFIADIANQFSDAYQADKKIPAVIGTQCGGCQFKTTLNDALKSGFHECWQEALGETTRF
;
A
#
# COMPACT_ATOMS: atom_id res chain seq x y z
N MET A 1 -12.15 -13.83 13.05
CA MET A 1 -12.79 -12.88 14.00
C MET A 1 -12.59 -13.22 15.49
N GLN A 2 -12.38 -14.46 15.91
CA GLN A 2 -12.19 -14.81 17.34
C GLN A 2 -11.02 -14.07 18.01
N LEU A 3 -9.88 -13.90 17.31
CA LEU A 3 -8.70 -13.22 17.88
C LEU A 3 -8.94 -11.73 18.16
N LEU A 4 -9.75 -11.06 17.35
CA LEU A 4 -10.07 -9.64 17.55
C LEU A 4 -11.04 -9.39 18.73
N GLN A 5 -11.59 -10.43 19.36
CA GLN A 5 -12.35 -10.32 20.62
C GLN A 5 -11.43 -10.14 21.82
N GLN A 6 -10.15 -10.50 21.72
CA GLN A 6 -9.20 -10.28 22.80
C GLN A 6 -8.99 -8.79 23.05
N HIS A 7 -8.73 -8.44 24.31
CA HIS A 7 -8.46 -7.05 24.69
C HIS A 7 -7.16 -6.54 24.06
N GLN A 8 -6.12 -7.39 24.04
CA GLN A 8 -4.83 -7.09 23.42
C GLN A 8 -4.45 -8.22 22.48
N VAL A 9 -4.10 -7.85 21.26
CA VAL A 9 -3.63 -8.82 20.25
C VAL A 9 -2.77 -8.11 19.21
N VAL A 10 -1.75 -8.81 18.73
CA VAL A 10 -0.97 -8.44 17.55
C VAL A 10 -1.23 -9.49 16.50
N LEU A 11 -1.65 -9.06 15.33
CA LEU A 11 -1.97 -9.92 14.19
C LEU A 11 -1.11 -9.53 13.00
N PHE A 12 -0.56 -10.54 12.34
CA PHE A 12 0.15 -10.39 11.07
C PHE A 12 -0.75 -10.88 9.94
N GLU A 13 -0.82 -10.11 8.87
CA GLU A 13 -1.62 -10.42 7.67
C GLU A 13 -3.12 -10.70 7.99
N PRO A 14 -3.76 -10.03 8.98
CA PRO A 14 -5.17 -10.29 9.23
C PRO A 14 -6.01 -9.83 8.04
N ALA A 15 -6.91 -10.71 7.62
CA ALA A 15 -7.90 -10.41 6.59
C ALA A 15 -9.19 -9.89 7.22
N ILE A 16 -9.69 -8.76 6.72
CA ILE A 16 -10.94 -8.14 7.17
C ILE A 16 -11.82 -7.89 5.95
N GLN A 17 -13.07 -8.32 6.05
CA GLN A 17 -14.08 -8.11 5.01
C GLN A 17 -15.26 -7.35 5.56
N VAL A 18 -15.67 -6.32 4.84
CA VAL A 18 -16.89 -5.54 5.10
C VAL A 18 -17.65 -5.36 3.79
N GLY A 19 -18.83 -5.95 3.70
CA GLY A 19 -19.57 -5.96 2.43
C GLY A 19 -18.73 -6.55 1.30
N ASN A 20 -18.50 -5.74 0.28
CA ASN A 20 -17.74 -6.12 -0.92
C ASN A 20 -16.24 -5.79 -0.81
N PHE A 21 -15.83 -5.16 0.27
CA PHE A 21 -14.44 -4.73 0.47
C PHE A 21 -13.68 -5.74 1.31
N PHE A 22 -12.49 -6.07 0.84
CA PHE A 22 -11.57 -6.98 1.51
C PHE A 22 -10.21 -6.31 1.62
N ILE A 23 -9.67 -6.29 2.83
CA ILE A 23 -8.31 -5.80 3.11
C ILE A 23 -7.50 -6.87 3.82
N ARG A 24 -6.20 -6.83 3.60
CA ARG A 24 -5.22 -7.63 4.33
C ARG A 24 -4.15 -6.68 4.85
N ILE A 25 -4.19 -6.43 6.15
CA ILE A 25 -3.30 -5.49 6.84
C ILE A 25 -2.00 -6.22 7.18
N ASP A 26 -0.84 -5.63 6.91
CA ASP A 26 0.44 -6.29 7.21
C ASP A 26 0.58 -6.57 8.71
N ILE A 27 0.36 -5.55 9.57
CA ILE A 27 0.40 -5.70 11.01
C ILE A 27 -0.76 -4.91 11.63
N LEU A 28 -1.59 -5.57 12.42
CA LEU A 28 -2.66 -4.95 13.19
C LEU A 28 -2.42 -5.17 14.68
N ILE A 29 -2.24 -4.09 15.43
CA ILE A 29 -2.15 -4.12 16.88
C ILE A 29 -3.45 -3.59 17.46
N LYS A 30 -4.05 -4.32 18.39
CA LYS A 30 -5.26 -3.92 19.10
C LYS A 30 -4.99 -3.88 20.60
N ASN A 31 -5.43 -2.80 21.25
CA ASN A 31 -5.45 -2.64 22.68
C ASN A 31 -6.77 -1.97 23.09
N GLY A 32 -7.73 -2.75 23.56
CA GLY A 32 -9.09 -2.28 23.79
C GLY A 32 -9.73 -1.77 22.49
N ASN A 33 -10.12 -0.50 22.47
CA ASN A 33 -10.67 0.20 21.29
C ASN A 33 -9.59 0.93 20.46
N HIS A 34 -8.31 0.86 20.85
CA HIS A 34 -7.22 1.43 20.08
C HIS A 34 -6.67 0.39 19.13
N PHE A 35 -6.59 0.76 17.86
CA PHE A 35 -6.00 -0.04 16.79
C PHE A 35 -4.81 0.71 16.20
N GLU A 36 -3.73 0.01 15.94
CA GLU A 36 -2.66 0.49 15.09
C GLU A 36 -2.65 -0.32 13.81
N LEU A 37 -2.95 0.35 12.69
CA LEU A 37 -2.84 -0.19 11.36
C LEU A 37 -1.45 0.15 10.85
N ILE A 38 -0.63 -0.86 10.59
CA ILE A 38 0.75 -0.69 10.16
C ILE A 38 0.91 -1.37 8.82
N GLU A 39 1.24 -0.58 7.81
CA GLU A 39 1.59 -1.05 6.47
C GLU A 39 3.10 -1.04 6.30
N VAL A 40 3.66 -2.15 5.82
CA VAL A 40 5.10 -2.34 5.65
C VAL A 40 5.49 -2.08 4.21
N LYS A 41 6.45 -1.20 3.98
CA LYS A 41 6.93 -0.89 2.64
C LYS A 41 8.45 -1.03 2.55
N ALA A 42 8.93 -1.65 1.47
CA ALA A 42 10.36 -1.78 1.20
C ALA A 42 11.04 -0.45 0.80
N LYS A 43 10.25 0.62 0.60
CA LYS A 43 10.76 1.97 0.31
C LYS A 43 11.60 2.46 1.50
N SER A 44 12.83 2.89 1.23
CA SER A 44 13.67 3.49 2.26
C SER A 44 13.16 4.87 2.67
N TYR A 45 13.21 5.14 3.96
CA TYR A 45 12.88 6.40 4.61
C TYR A 45 14.15 7.04 5.17
N ASP A 46 14.22 8.35 5.27
CA ASP A 46 15.30 9.05 5.96
C ASP A 46 14.69 9.84 7.13
N SER A 47 14.90 9.36 8.35
CA SER A 47 14.35 10.03 9.54
C SER A 47 14.96 11.41 9.80
N ARG A 48 16.14 11.72 9.22
CA ARG A 48 16.79 13.04 9.30
C ARG A 48 16.27 14.03 8.27
N ALA A 49 15.73 13.52 7.15
CA ALA A 49 15.21 14.32 6.05
C ALA A 49 13.95 13.64 5.47
N PRO A 50 12.82 13.66 6.20
CA PRO A 50 11.58 13.01 5.77
C PRO A 50 11.11 13.51 4.42
N ASP A 51 10.75 12.58 3.51
CA ASP A 51 10.29 12.85 2.14
C ASP A 51 8.79 12.60 1.93
N ILE A 52 8.02 12.56 3.02
CA ILE A 52 6.57 12.39 2.95
C ILE A 52 5.91 13.62 2.32
N GLU A 53 6.40 14.80 2.66
CA GLU A 53 5.95 16.05 2.09
C GLU A 53 6.89 16.54 0.99
N SER A 54 6.31 17.16 -0.01
CA SER A 54 7.04 17.95 -1.01
C SER A 54 7.57 19.27 -0.40
N LYS A 55 8.44 19.96 -1.10
CA LYS A 55 8.91 21.29 -0.68
C LYS A 55 7.79 22.34 -0.57
N ARG A 56 6.62 22.08 -1.12
CA ARG A 56 5.44 22.95 -1.08
C ARG A 56 4.49 22.62 0.06
N GLY A 57 4.78 21.57 0.84
CA GLY A 57 3.95 21.11 1.95
C GLY A 57 2.85 20.10 1.55
N ASP A 58 2.70 19.80 0.26
CA ASP A 58 1.78 18.78 -0.20
C ASP A 58 2.38 17.38 0.00
N ILE A 59 1.54 16.35 0.00
CA ILE A 59 2.01 14.95 -0.02
C ILE A 59 2.89 14.71 -1.26
N SER A 60 4.07 14.15 -1.06
CA SER A 60 4.97 13.86 -2.18
C SER A 60 4.40 12.77 -3.08
N ASN A 61 4.58 12.90 -4.41
CA ASN A 61 4.09 11.91 -5.38
C ASN A 61 4.64 10.50 -5.12
N GLY A 62 5.84 10.41 -4.54
CA GLY A 62 6.45 9.11 -4.20
C GLY A 62 5.85 8.42 -2.99
N MET A 63 5.12 9.15 -2.14
CA MET A 63 4.46 8.62 -0.94
C MET A 63 2.94 8.49 -1.12
N LEU A 64 2.35 9.29 -1.99
CA LEU A 64 0.90 9.34 -2.19
C LEU A 64 0.25 7.96 -2.40
N PRO A 65 0.76 7.05 -3.26
CA PRO A 65 0.14 5.74 -3.45
C PRO A 65 0.12 4.88 -2.17
N TYR A 66 1.18 4.97 -1.36
CA TYR A 66 1.25 4.22 -0.08
C TYR A 66 0.26 4.78 0.96
N LEU A 67 0.10 6.09 0.98
CA LEU A 67 -0.84 6.75 1.89
C LEU A 67 -2.30 6.54 1.47
N GLN A 68 -2.57 6.46 0.17
CA GLN A 68 -3.90 6.08 -0.36
C GLN A 68 -4.26 4.63 -0.01
N ASP A 69 -3.29 3.71 -0.08
CA ASP A 69 -3.44 2.31 0.35
C ASP A 69 -3.83 2.24 1.83
N VAL A 70 -3.05 2.91 2.70
CA VAL A 70 -3.35 2.98 4.14
C VAL A 70 -4.70 3.65 4.41
N ALA A 71 -5.05 4.71 3.68
CA ALA A 71 -6.33 5.40 3.82
C ALA A 71 -7.51 4.49 3.45
N PHE A 72 -7.41 3.71 2.38
CA PHE A 72 -8.41 2.72 2.00
C PHE A 72 -8.55 1.63 3.07
N GLN A 73 -7.43 1.11 3.57
CA GLN A 73 -7.45 0.10 4.63
C GLN A 73 -8.08 0.66 5.92
N LYS A 74 -7.73 1.89 6.32
CA LYS A 74 -8.37 2.57 7.47
C LYS A 74 -9.85 2.74 7.27
N TRP A 75 -10.28 3.17 6.08
CA TRP A 75 -11.70 3.35 5.76
C TRP A 75 -12.48 2.03 5.90
N VAL A 76 -11.96 0.91 5.40
CA VAL A 76 -12.61 -0.41 5.55
C VAL A 76 -12.58 -0.87 7.01
N LEU A 77 -11.44 -0.71 7.70
CA LEU A 77 -11.30 -1.11 9.10
C LEU A 77 -12.27 -0.32 10.01
N GLN A 78 -12.46 0.97 9.74
CA GLN A 78 -13.38 1.81 10.49
C GLN A 78 -14.84 1.38 10.33
N GLN A 79 -15.23 0.83 9.19
CA GLN A 79 -16.55 0.25 8.99
C GLN A 79 -16.73 -1.05 9.77
N ALA A 80 -15.69 -1.88 9.88
CA ALA A 80 -15.71 -3.09 10.69
C ALA A 80 -15.79 -2.79 12.19
N PHE A 81 -15.17 -1.69 12.62
CA PHE A 81 -15.05 -1.26 14.02
C PHE A 81 -15.37 0.24 14.15
N PRO A 82 -16.66 0.62 14.08
CA PRO A 82 -17.07 2.04 14.02
C PRO A 82 -16.65 2.87 15.23
N LEU A 83 -16.47 2.25 16.38
CA LEU A 83 -16.07 2.92 17.63
C LEU A 83 -14.56 2.84 17.90
N ALA A 84 -13.78 2.23 17.01
CA ALA A 84 -12.35 2.11 17.18
C ALA A 84 -11.64 3.45 16.92
N ASN A 85 -10.62 3.72 17.72
CA ASN A 85 -9.62 4.75 17.43
C ASN A 85 -8.48 4.08 16.67
N ILE A 86 -8.35 4.42 15.39
CA ILE A 86 -7.41 3.78 14.47
C ILE A 86 -6.28 4.75 14.15
N ALA A 87 -5.10 4.48 14.71
CA ALA A 87 -3.86 5.14 14.33
C ALA A 87 -3.21 4.41 13.15
N THR A 88 -2.62 5.16 12.24
CA THR A 88 -2.05 4.63 11.00
C THR A 88 -0.56 4.86 10.91
N PHE A 89 0.16 3.85 10.44
CA PHE A 89 1.61 3.89 10.35
C PHE A 89 2.11 3.27 9.04
N LEU A 90 3.22 3.81 8.56
CA LEU A 90 4.09 3.14 7.60
C LEU A 90 5.32 2.61 8.34
N MET A 91 5.66 1.35 8.12
CA MET A 91 6.91 0.75 8.61
C MET A 91 7.88 0.59 7.45
N MET A 92 9.00 1.29 7.52
CA MET A 92 9.97 1.39 6.43
C MET A 92 11.41 1.24 6.92
N PRO A 93 12.34 0.74 6.09
CA PRO A 93 13.76 0.79 6.39
C PRO A 93 14.24 2.24 6.52
N ASP A 94 14.93 2.55 7.63
CA ASP A 94 15.50 3.89 7.87
C ASP A 94 16.96 3.95 7.42
N LYS A 95 17.22 4.59 6.28
CA LYS A 95 18.57 4.77 5.74
C LYS A 95 19.45 5.74 6.56
N ALA A 96 18.85 6.47 7.52
CA ALA A 96 19.59 7.31 8.45
C ALA A 96 20.28 6.49 9.57
N GLN A 97 19.86 5.26 9.75
CA GLN A 97 20.42 4.37 10.77
C GLN A 97 21.60 3.57 10.21
N ALA A 98 22.64 3.45 11.03
CA ALA A 98 23.74 2.54 10.78
C ALA A 98 23.55 1.28 11.61
N LEU A 99 23.69 0.14 10.99
CA LEU A 99 23.64 -1.14 11.67
C LEU A 99 25.04 -1.52 12.18
N GLU A 100 25.08 -2.14 13.35
CA GLU A 100 26.33 -2.61 13.95
C GLU A 100 26.82 -3.93 13.33
N VAL A 101 26.02 -4.53 12.45
CA VAL A 101 26.30 -5.83 11.84
C VAL A 101 26.51 -5.63 10.35
N ASP A 102 27.71 -5.98 9.88
CA ASP A 102 28.01 -6.03 8.46
C ASP A 102 27.40 -7.27 7.78
N GLY A 103 27.06 -7.13 6.50
CA GLY A 103 26.63 -8.27 5.67
C GLY A 103 25.23 -8.79 5.93
N ILE A 104 24.29 -7.95 6.40
CA ILE A 104 22.88 -8.34 6.61
C ILE A 104 22.27 -9.01 5.38
N ASN A 105 22.59 -8.54 4.19
CA ASN A 105 22.16 -9.14 2.92
C ASN A 105 22.64 -10.58 2.74
N GLN A 106 23.67 -11.03 3.45
CA GLN A 106 24.16 -12.41 3.45
C GLN A 106 23.45 -13.29 4.48
N ILE A 107 22.83 -12.68 5.47
CA ILE A 107 22.11 -13.37 6.55
C ILE A 107 20.73 -13.78 6.09
N PHE A 108 20.06 -12.95 5.31
CA PHE A 108 18.75 -13.24 4.74
C PHE A 108 18.88 -13.75 3.31
N LYS A 109 18.46 -14.98 3.07
CA LYS A 109 18.38 -15.54 1.72
C LYS A 109 16.93 -15.72 1.32
N ILE A 110 16.61 -15.30 0.10
CA ILE A 110 15.30 -15.53 -0.49
C ILE A 110 15.39 -16.84 -1.28
N ASN A 111 14.64 -17.86 -0.84
CA ASN A 111 14.50 -19.13 -1.50
C ASN A 111 13.16 -19.16 -2.23
N GLY A 112 13.18 -19.27 -3.57
CA GLY A 112 11.95 -19.24 -4.37
C GLY A 112 11.31 -17.85 -4.43
N ARG A 113 9.96 -17.78 -4.34
CA ARG A 113 9.22 -16.51 -4.48
C ARG A 113 8.95 -15.77 -3.16
N SER A 114 8.98 -16.46 -2.02
CA SER A 114 8.55 -15.86 -0.74
C SER A 114 9.20 -16.45 0.51
N ASP A 115 9.99 -17.52 0.39
CA ASP A 115 10.58 -18.13 1.57
C ASP A 115 11.87 -17.42 1.96
N ILE A 116 11.92 -16.91 3.18
CA ILE A 116 13.12 -16.25 3.72
C ILE A 116 13.81 -17.22 4.68
N GLU A 117 15.02 -17.60 4.33
CA GLU A 117 15.92 -18.38 5.19
C GLU A 117 16.89 -17.45 5.91
N ILE A 118 17.02 -17.63 7.23
CA ILE A 118 17.97 -16.89 8.04
C ILE A 118 19.22 -17.76 8.23
N ASN A 119 20.29 -17.40 7.55
CA ASN A 119 21.58 -18.03 7.77
C ASN A 119 22.21 -17.52 9.06
N ASN A 120 22.61 -18.44 9.92
CA ASN A 120 23.30 -18.15 11.18
C ASN A 120 22.53 -17.24 12.15
N PRO A 121 21.34 -17.66 12.63
CA PRO A 121 20.49 -16.84 13.50
C PRO A 121 21.16 -16.44 14.83
N LYS A 122 22.26 -17.12 15.22
CA LYS A 122 23.01 -16.80 16.44
C LYS A 122 23.75 -15.46 16.38
N LEU A 123 23.99 -14.92 15.18
CA LEU A 123 24.63 -13.61 14.97
C LEU A 123 23.63 -12.45 15.02
N LEU A 124 22.32 -12.76 15.05
CA LEU A 124 21.28 -11.76 14.99
C LEU A 124 20.58 -11.64 16.35
N ASN A 125 20.76 -10.53 17.02
CA ASN A 125 19.73 -10.03 17.91
C ASN A 125 18.64 -9.41 17.03
N LEU A 126 17.66 -10.21 16.59
CA LEU A 126 16.59 -9.80 15.68
C LEU A 126 15.80 -8.60 16.22
N GLN A 127 15.63 -8.51 17.54
CA GLN A 127 14.94 -7.39 18.17
C GLN A 127 15.74 -6.09 17.99
N SER A 128 17.03 -6.10 18.35
CA SER A 128 17.90 -4.93 18.18
C SER A 128 18.07 -4.53 16.71
N LEU A 129 18.10 -5.52 15.80
CA LEU A 129 18.16 -5.28 14.38
C LEU A 129 16.89 -4.59 13.87
N ALA A 130 15.73 -5.10 14.24
CA ALA A 130 14.44 -4.54 13.82
C ALA A 130 14.26 -3.11 14.35
N GLU A 131 14.59 -2.86 15.61
CA GLU A 131 14.50 -1.53 16.24
C GLU A 131 15.41 -0.48 15.56
N LYS A 132 16.55 -0.91 15.03
CA LYS A 132 17.49 -0.01 14.33
C LYS A 132 17.25 0.09 12.83
N LEU A 133 16.75 -0.97 12.20
CA LEU A 133 16.60 -1.00 10.75
C LEU A 133 15.28 -0.38 10.29
N LEU A 134 14.21 -0.66 11.03
CA LEU A 134 12.86 -0.27 10.67
C LEU A 134 12.40 0.91 11.52
N THR A 135 11.73 1.85 10.89
CA THR A 135 11.05 2.94 11.60
C THR A 135 9.55 2.85 11.37
N LYS A 136 8.79 3.01 12.45
CA LYS A 136 7.32 3.11 12.42
C LYS A 136 6.94 4.59 12.40
N VAL A 137 6.53 5.08 11.24
CA VAL A 137 6.20 6.49 11.01
C VAL A 137 4.70 6.68 11.11
N ASN A 138 4.24 7.54 12.03
CA ASN A 138 2.83 7.91 12.09
C ASN A 138 2.46 8.72 10.85
N VAL A 139 1.36 8.31 10.20
CA VAL A 139 0.86 8.95 8.97
C VAL A 139 -0.58 9.43 9.08
N ASP A 140 -1.13 9.50 10.31
CA ASP A 140 -2.52 9.91 10.55
C ASP A 140 -2.88 11.22 9.86
N LYS A 141 -2.02 12.23 9.97
CA LYS A 141 -2.22 13.54 9.33
C LYS A 141 -2.55 13.43 7.84
N TYR A 142 -1.76 12.63 7.13
CA TYR A 142 -1.87 12.48 5.67
C TYR A 142 -3.06 11.60 5.29
N VAL A 143 -3.29 10.56 6.06
CA VAL A 143 -4.42 9.65 5.87
C VAL A 143 -5.74 10.38 6.09
N GLU A 144 -5.84 11.18 7.14
CA GLU A 144 -7.02 12.02 7.39
C GLU A 144 -7.23 13.06 6.28
N GLU A 145 -6.16 13.67 5.78
CA GLU A 145 -6.23 14.60 4.65
C GLU A 145 -6.78 13.91 3.39
N ILE A 146 -6.29 12.70 3.06
CA ILE A 146 -6.75 11.92 1.91
C ILE A 146 -8.23 11.50 2.08
N LEU A 147 -8.65 11.12 3.29
CA LEU A 147 -10.03 10.74 3.56
C LEU A 147 -11.00 11.93 3.51
N ALA A 148 -10.52 13.14 3.86
CA ALA A 148 -11.32 14.34 3.95
C ALA A 148 -11.50 15.09 2.62
N ARG A 149 -10.74 14.75 1.58
CA ARG A 149 -10.73 15.47 0.29
C ARG A 149 -10.93 14.52 -0.87
N PRO A 150 -11.63 14.97 -1.94
CA PRO A 150 -11.62 14.24 -3.18
C PRO A 150 -10.24 14.33 -3.83
N PHE A 151 -9.88 13.34 -4.63
CA PHE A 151 -8.65 13.32 -5.41
C PHE A 151 -8.91 12.83 -6.83
N GLU A 152 -8.05 13.27 -7.75
CA GLU A 152 -8.12 12.83 -9.14
C GLU A 152 -7.67 11.37 -9.28
N TYR A 153 -8.40 10.61 -10.06
CA TYR A 153 -8.08 9.25 -10.46
C TYR A 153 -8.48 9.03 -11.92
N SER A 154 -8.15 7.88 -12.50
CA SER A 154 -8.40 7.58 -13.91
C SER A 154 -9.88 7.58 -14.31
N GLY A 155 -10.82 7.62 -13.39
CA GLY A 155 -12.28 7.68 -13.63
C GLY A 155 -12.89 9.07 -13.35
N GLY A 156 -12.10 10.07 -12.94
CA GLY A 156 -12.58 11.40 -12.57
C GLY A 156 -11.98 11.92 -11.27
N GLU A 157 -12.80 12.56 -10.45
CA GLU A 157 -12.47 13.05 -9.11
C GLU A 157 -13.47 12.47 -8.11
N GLY A 158 -13.02 12.06 -6.92
CA GLY A 158 -13.89 11.53 -5.89
C GLY A 158 -13.19 11.25 -4.57
N PHE A 159 -13.98 11.05 -3.52
CA PHE A 159 -13.47 10.54 -2.24
C PHE A 159 -13.14 9.05 -2.34
N ILE A 160 -12.25 8.54 -1.49
CA ILE A 160 -11.90 7.11 -1.44
C ILE A 160 -13.14 6.21 -1.41
N ALA A 161 -14.14 6.55 -0.60
CA ALA A 161 -15.37 5.79 -0.48
C ALA A 161 -16.14 5.70 -1.80
N ASP A 162 -16.28 6.82 -2.52
CA ASP A 162 -17.01 6.89 -3.78
C ASP A 162 -16.28 6.10 -4.87
N ILE A 163 -14.96 6.27 -4.95
CA ILE A 163 -14.11 5.55 -5.91
C ILE A 163 -14.17 4.03 -5.65
N ALA A 164 -14.05 3.61 -4.40
CA ALA A 164 -14.11 2.21 -4.03
C ALA A 164 -15.48 1.59 -4.36
N ASN A 165 -16.57 2.29 -4.07
CA ASN A 165 -17.92 1.84 -4.42
C ASN A 165 -18.11 1.75 -5.95
N GLN A 166 -17.67 2.77 -6.70
CA GLN A 166 -17.75 2.74 -8.17
C GLN A 166 -17.00 1.54 -8.76
N PHE A 167 -15.80 1.23 -8.25
CA PHE A 167 -15.05 0.07 -8.70
C PHE A 167 -15.70 -1.24 -8.31
N SER A 168 -16.25 -1.33 -7.09
CA SER A 168 -17.01 -2.49 -6.64
C SER A 168 -18.25 -2.74 -7.50
N ASP A 169 -19.02 -1.70 -7.79
CA ASP A 169 -20.24 -1.80 -8.61
C ASP A 169 -19.93 -2.20 -10.06
N ALA A 170 -18.86 -1.63 -10.64
CA ALA A 170 -18.41 -1.99 -11.97
C ALA A 170 -17.96 -3.46 -12.04
N TYR A 171 -17.20 -3.91 -11.02
CA TYR A 171 -16.75 -5.29 -10.92
C TYR A 171 -17.92 -6.28 -10.78
N GLN A 172 -18.90 -5.98 -9.92
CA GLN A 172 -20.10 -6.82 -9.75
C GLN A 172 -20.97 -6.89 -10.98
N ALA A 173 -21.05 -5.78 -11.69
CA ALA A 173 -21.84 -5.69 -12.93
C ALA A 173 -21.09 -6.23 -14.17
N ASP A 174 -19.88 -6.77 -14.00
CA ASP A 174 -18.96 -7.15 -15.09
C ASP A 174 -18.81 -6.03 -16.14
N LYS A 175 -18.74 -4.80 -15.65
CA LYS A 175 -18.69 -3.60 -16.49
C LYS A 175 -17.25 -3.07 -16.55
N LYS A 176 -16.73 -2.99 -17.77
CA LYS A 176 -15.43 -2.37 -18.02
C LYS A 176 -15.48 -0.88 -17.65
N ILE A 177 -14.52 -0.42 -16.87
CA ILE A 177 -14.27 1.00 -16.63
C ILE A 177 -13.42 1.52 -17.79
N PRO A 178 -13.85 2.59 -18.52
CA PRO A 178 -13.07 3.15 -19.60
C PRO A 178 -11.67 3.57 -19.15
N ALA A 179 -10.67 3.25 -19.94
CA ALA A 179 -9.30 3.67 -19.65
C ALA A 179 -9.13 5.17 -19.95
N VAL A 180 -8.47 5.88 -19.07
CA VAL A 180 -8.03 7.27 -19.31
C VAL A 180 -6.57 7.24 -19.70
N ILE A 181 -6.27 7.61 -20.95
CA ILE A 181 -4.91 7.69 -21.45
C ILE A 181 -4.23 8.98 -20.99
N GLY A 182 -2.93 8.91 -20.70
CA GLY A 182 -2.17 10.07 -20.23
C GLY A 182 -0.70 9.73 -19.98
N THR A 183 0.00 10.61 -19.27
CA THR A 183 1.43 10.48 -18.98
C THR A 183 1.76 9.22 -18.16
N GLN A 184 0.83 8.73 -17.34
CA GLN A 184 0.94 7.48 -16.57
C GLN A 184 1.11 6.25 -17.46
N CYS A 185 0.65 6.31 -18.72
CA CYS A 185 0.82 5.21 -19.68
C CYS A 185 2.28 4.95 -20.06
N GLY A 186 3.19 5.90 -19.80
CA GLY A 186 4.63 5.70 -20.01
C GLY A 186 5.22 4.55 -19.20
N GLY A 187 4.68 4.29 -17.99
CA GLY A 187 5.07 3.19 -17.11
C GLY A 187 4.07 2.03 -17.08
N CYS A 188 3.25 1.85 -18.13
CA CYS A 188 2.19 0.86 -18.15
C CYS A 188 2.73 -0.57 -18.00
N GLN A 189 2.29 -1.28 -16.97
CA GLN A 189 2.66 -2.67 -16.71
C GLN A 189 2.03 -3.67 -17.70
N PHE A 190 0.99 -3.25 -18.42
CA PHE A 190 0.28 -4.06 -19.43
C PHE A 190 0.80 -3.81 -20.85
N LYS A 191 1.93 -3.11 -21.00
CA LYS A 191 2.57 -2.92 -22.29
C LYS A 191 3.43 -4.14 -22.60
N THR A 192 3.03 -4.89 -23.63
CA THR A 192 3.80 -6.03 -24.15
C THR A 192 4.60 -5.62 -25.38
N THR A 193 5.65 -6.38 -25.69
CA THR A 193 6.39 -6.22 -26.93
C THR A 193 5.64 -6.89 -28.09
N LEU A 194 5.71 -6.32 -29.30
CA LEU A 194 4.97 -6.78 -30.47
C LEU A 194 5.25 -8.25 -30.89
N ASN A 195 6.28 -8.90 -30.31
CA ASN A 195 6.74 -10.22 -30.71
C ASN A 195 6.35 -11.37 -29.78
N ASP A 196 5.59 -11.12 -28.70
CA ASP A 196 5.25 -12.13 -27.70
C ASP A 196 3.88 -12.80 -27.93
N ALA A 197 3.15 -12.45 -28.99
CA ALA A 197 1.81 -12.90 -29.34
C ALA A 197 0.75 -12.63 -28.25
N LEU A 198 1.07 -11.85 -27.22
CA LEU A 198 0.16 -11.47 -26.17
C LEU A 198 -0.58 -10.18 -26.53
N LYS A 199 -1.78 -10.04 -26.00
CA LYS A 199 -2.51 -8.78 -26.09
C LYS A 199 -1.82 -7.75 -25.19
N SER A 200 -1.71 -6.52 -25.71
CA SER A 200 -1.16 -5.39 -24.98
C SER A 200 -2.27 -4.47 -24.48
N GLY A 201 -2.52 -4.48 -23.19
CA GLY A 201 -3.49 -3.57 -22.60
C GLY A 201 -3.18 -2.10 -22.87
N PHE A 202 -1.90 -1.73 -22.98
CA PHE A 202 -1.48 -0.40 -23.42
C PHE A 202 -2.10 -0.05 -24.80
N HIS A 203 -1.91 -0.91 -25.80
CA HIS A 203 -2.40 -0.65 -27.15
C HIS A 203 -3.93 -0.68 -27.21
N GLU A 204 -4.58 -1.61 -26.48
CA GLU A 204 -6.04 -1.67 -26.40
C GLU A 204 -6.63 -0.38 -25.80
N CYS A 205 -6.06 0.14 -24.71
CA CYS A 205 -6.50 1.40 -24.09
C CYS A 205 -6.37 2.59 -25.06
N TRP A 206 -5.25 2.68 -25.78
CA TRP A 206 -5.03 3.77 -26.73
C TRP A 206 -5.96 3.66 -27.95
N GLN A 207 -6.16 2.48 -28.48
CA GLN A 207 -7.11 2.25 -29.59
C GLN A 207 -8.54 2.63 -29.21
N GLU A 208 -8.98 2.22 -28.01
CA GLU A 208 -10.31 2.54 -27.49
C GLU A 208 -10.49 4.05 -27.31
N ALA A 209 -9.51 4.72 -26.70
CA ALA A 209 -9.60 6.15 -26.43
C ALA A 209 -9.52 7.04 -27.67
N LEU A 210 -8.79 6.62 -28.69
CA LEU A 210 -8.66 7.37 -29.95
C LEU A 210 -9.73 7.02 -30.97
N GLY A 211 -10.54 5.97 -30.73
CA GLY A 211 -11.57 5.52 -31.68
C GLY A 211 -11.00 4.98 -33.00
N GLU A 212 -9.72 4.61 -33.02
CA GLU A 212 -9.01 4.19 -34.20
C GLU A 212 -8.63 2.71 -34.15
N THR A 213 -8.81 2.01 -35.27
CA THR A 213 -8.17 0.72 -35.61
C THR A 213 -6.71 0.94 -36.04
N THR A 214 -5.96 1.75 -35.30
CA THR A 214 -4.57 2.02 -35.63
C THR A 214 -3.74 0.79 -35.30
N ARG A 215 -3.14 0.17 -36.30
CA ARG A 215 -2.05 -0.80 -36.14
C ARG A 215 -0.79 0.00 -35.76
N PHE A 216 -0.39 -0.09 -34.51
CA PHE A 216 0.94 0.36 -34.07
C PHE A 216 2.02 -0.64 -34.44
#